data_082f1a2c9f19184534fbe4972f3a3449
#
_entry.id   082f1a2c9f19184534fbe4972f3a3449
#
_cell.length_a   1.000
_cell.length_b   1.000
_cell.length_c   1.000
_cell.angle_alpha   90.00
_cell.angle_beta   90.00
_cell.angle_gamma   90.00
#
_symmetry.space_group_name_H-M   'P 1'
#
loop_
_entity.id
_entity.type
_entity.pdbx_description
1 polymer ?
#
loop_
_entity_poly.entity_id
_entity_poly.type
_entity_poly.pdbx_seq_one_letter_code
_entity_poly.pdbx_strand_id
1 'polypeptide(L)'
;VAIVPPDAVGDRVTALKQDCADRFGTRQALKSPPHITLIPPFVRSTAEMEPVQQVLAAVAQGRSPFQLSLDGFDAFVPRVLFLRPAANPSLATLQADLADRCQTNCQIPRETRPFHAHMTVAFRDWQPAQFHQAWAEFRDRPFRAQFTVDRLALLHHHDGRWQVHRSFLFGEHLPVW
;
A
#
# COMPACT_ATOMS: atom_id res chain seq x y z
N VAL A 1 -1.81 4.11 6.20
CA VAL A 1 -2.93 3.19 5.98
C VAL A 1 -2.79 2.58 4.61
N ALA A 2 -3.08 1.31 4.45
CA ALA A 2 -2.82 0.58 3.21
C ALA A 2 -3.82 -0.55 2.94
N ILE A 3 -3.79 -1.05 1.70
CA ILE A 3 -4.29 -2.36 1.32
C ILE A 3 -3.10 -3.33 1.32
N VAL A 4 -3.22 -4.44 2.03
CA VAL A 4 -2.26 -5.55 2.03
C VAL A 4 -2.92 -6.72 1.31
N PRO A 5 -2.30 -7.28 0.26
CA PRO A 5 -2.87 -8.41 -0.46
C PRO A 5 -2.85 -9.68 0.42
N PRO A 6 -3.67 -10.69 0.11
CA PRO A 6 -3.59 -11.99 0.76
C PRO A 6 -2.24 -12.68 0.45
N ASP A 7 -1.86 -13.64 1.31
CA ASP A 7 -0.53 -14.28 1.29
C ASP A 7 -0.16 -14.83 -0.10
N ALA A 8 -1.08 -15.47 -0.80
CA ALA A 8 -0.83 -16.01 -2.13
C ALA A 8 -0.33 -14.97 -3.16
N VAL A 9 -0.78 -13.70 -3.05
CA VAL A 9 -0.28 -12.59 -3.88
C VAL A 9 0.91 -11.94 -3.20
N GLY A 10 0.86 -11.79 -1.88
CA GLY A 10 1.92 -11.21 -1.06
C GLY A 10 3.26 -11.92 -1.23
N ASP A 11 3.27 -13.26 -1.20
CA ASP A 11 4.48 -14.07 -1.36
C ASP A 11 5.10 -13.89 -2.75
N ARG A 12 4.28 -13.84 -3.81
CA ARG A 12 4.76 -13.55 -5.16
C ARG A 12 5.41 -12.17 -5.28
N VAL A 13 4.83 -11.17 -4.65
CA VAL A 13 5.41 -9.81 -4.64
C VAL A 13 6.66 -9.75 -3.77
N THR A 14 6.68 -10.46 -2.66
CA THR A 14 7.88 -10.58 -1.80
C THR A 14 9.03 -11.25 -2.56
N ALA A 15 8.76 -12.29 -3.34
CA ALA A 15 9.77 -12.90 -4.21
C ALA A 15 10.34 -11.92 -5.25
N LEU A 16 9.51 -11.03 -5.83
CA LEU A 16 9.98 -9.95 -6.72
C LEU A 16 10.87 -8.94 -5.98
N LYS A 17 10.51 -8.56 -4.76
CA LYS A 17 11.34 -7.67 -3.93
C LYS A 17 12.70 -8.31 -3.62
N GLN A 18 12.71 -9.63 -3.34
CA GLN A 18 13.93 -10.37 -3.09
C GLN A 18 14.78 -10.48 -4.36
N ASP A 19 14.19 -10.78 -5.53
CA ASP A 19 14.88 -10.78 -6.83
C ASP A 19 15.56 -9.43 -7.10
N CYS A 20 14.86 -8.31 -6.84
CA CYS A 20 15.44 -6.98 -6.96
C CYS A 20 16.58 -6.72 -5.96
N ALA A 21 16.45 -7.21 -4.73
CA ALA A 21 17.48 -7.08 -3.71
C ALA A 21 18.77 -7.83 -4.08
N ASP A 22 18.63 -9.04 -4.58
CA ASP A 22 19.77 -9.91 -4.89
C ASP A 22 20.50 -9.48 -6.17
N ARG A 23 19.78 -8.97 -7.15
CA ARG A 23 20.33 -8.61 -8.46
C ARG A 23 20.73 -7.14 -8.59
N PHE A 24 20.01 -6.24 -7.92
CA PHE A 24 20.22 -4.79 -8.04
C PHE A 24 20.57 -4.11 -6.70
N GLY A 25 20.69 -4.86 -5.61
CA GLY A 25 21.13 -4.37 -4.31
C GLY A 25 20.10 -3.55 -3.53
N THR A 26 18.86 -3.37 -4.03
CA THR A 26 17.83 -2.55 -3.39
C THR A 26 17.04 -3.35 -2.35
N ARG A 27 17.17 -3.00 -1.07
CA ARG A 27 16.59 -3.76 0.06
C ARG A 27 15.51 -3.01 0.83
N GLN A 28 15.28 -1.72 0.55
CA GLN A 28 14.32 -0.91 1.32
C GLN A 28 12.88 -1.43 1.21
N ALA A 29 12.49 -1.97 0.05
CA ALA A 29 11.16 -2.53 -0.14
C ALA A 29 10.89 -3.78 0.73
N LEU A 30 11.94 -4.50 1.16
CA LEU A 30 11.83 -5.67 2.06
C LEU A 30 11.51 -5.28 3.52
N LYS A 31 11.60 -3.99 3.86
CA LYS A 31 11.27 -3.49 5.19
C LYS A 31 9.77 -3.29 5.43
N SER A 32 8.94 -3.60 4.45
CA SER A 32 7.48 -3.53 4.56
C SER A 32 6.83 -4.72 3.86
N PRO A 33 5.66 -5.19 4.31
CA PRO A 33 4.88 -6.14 3.53
C PRO A 33 4.52 -5.54 2.16
N PRO A 34 4.20 -6.34 1.14
CA PRO A 34 3.56 -5.85 -0.07
C PRO A 34 2.29 -5.07 0.27
N HIS A 35 2.14 -3.85 -0.25
CA HIS A 35 0.97 -3.02 0.06
C HIS A 35 0.74 -1.93 -0.99
N ILE A 36 -0.48 -1.44 -1.06
CA ILE A 36 -0.84 -0.20 -1.76
C ILE A 36 -1.13 0.85 -0.70
N THR A 37 -0.36 1.92 -0.67
CA THR A 37 -0.54 3.02 0.27
C THR A 37 -1.80 3.83 -0.08
N LEU A 38 -2.71 3.99 0.87
CA LEU A 38 -3.89 4.84 0.75
C LEU A 38 -3.68 6.20 1.45
N ILE A 39 -3.10 6.18 2.65
CA ILE A 39 -2.71 7.38 3.40
C ILE A 39 -1.21 7.27 3.68
N PRO A 40 -0.41 8.28 3.29
CA PRO A 40 1.02 8.31 3.56
C PRO A 40 1.36 8.16 5.04
N PRO A 41 2.62 7.86 5.38
CA PRO A 41 3.07 7.84 6.77
C PRO A 41 2.80 9.14 7.52
N PHE A 42 2.33 9.02 8.74
CA PHE A 42 2.13 10.13 9.68
C PHE A 42 2.63 9.72 11.07
N VAL A 43 2.86 10.70 11.92
CA VAL A 43 3.32 10.48 13.31
C VAL A 43 2.19 10.90 14.25
N ARG A 44 1.87 10.02 15.20
CA ARG A 44 0.90 10.26 16.28
C ARG A 44 1.38 9.56 17.55
N SER A 45 1.08 10.15 18.69
CA SER A 45 1.22 9.49 19.98
C SER A 45 0.18 8.37 20.13
N THR A 46 0.38 7.47 21.08
CA THR A 46 -0.57 6.37 21.34
C THR A 46 -1.97 6.89 21.67
N ALA A 47 -2.08 8.01 22.42
CA ALA A 47 -3.36 8.61 22.75
C ALA A 47 -4.11 9.21 21.55
N GLU A 48 -3.37 9.67 20.53
CA GLU A 48 -3.94 10.25 19.30
C GLU A 48 -4.33 9.16 18.28
N MET A 49 -3.97 7.90 18.53
CA MET A 49 -4.29 6.81 17.60
C MET A 49 -5.73 6.33 17.68
N GLU A 50 -6.40 6.52 18.82
CA GLU A 50 -7.80 6.08 18.98
C GLU A 50 -8.75 6.76 17.97
N PRO A 51 -8.75 8.11 17.81
CA PRO A 51 -9.55 8.75 16.77
C PRO A 51 -9.23 8.25 15.35
N VAL A 52 -7.96 7.97 15.04
CA VAL A 52 -7.55 7.42 13.75
C VAL A 52 -8.18 6.05 13.53
N GLN A 53 -8.10 5.17 14.52
CA GLN A 53 -8.67 3.83 14.43
C GLN A 53 -10.19 3.85 14.29
N GLN A 54 -10.88 4.76 14.98
CA GLN A 54 -12.33 4.96 14.85
C GLN A 54 -12.72 5.41 13.43
N VAL A 55 -11.96 6.32 12.82
CA VAL A 55 -12.17 6.74 11.43
C VAL A 55 -11.97 5.56 10.47
N LEU A 56 -10.90 4.76 10.64
CA LEU A 56 -10.63 3.60 9.80
C LEU A 56 -11.74 2.55 9.93
N ALA A 57 -12.21 2.28 11.15
CA ALA A 57 -13.32 1.37 11.41
C ALA A 57 -14.62 1.84 10.74
N ALA A 58 -14.97 3.12 10.90
CA ALA A 58 -16.17 3.70 10.30
C ALA A 58 -16.14 3.67 8.76
N VAL A 59 -14.98 3.93 8.15
CA VAL A 59 -14.82 3.82 6.70
C VAL A 59 -14.95 2.36 6.25
N ALA A 60 -14.30 1.43 6.94
CA ALA A 60 -14.35 0.01 6.59
C ALA A 60 -15.77 -0.56 6.71
N GLN A 61 -16.50 -0.20 7.77
CA GLN A 61 -17.88 -0.62 8.00
C GLN A 61 -18.83 -0.23 6.85
N GLY A 62 -18.63 0.95 6.26
CA GLY A 62 -19.44 1.44 5.13
C GLY A 62 -19.03 0.88 3.77
N ARG A 63 -18.15 -0.14 3.69
CA ARG A 63 -17.62 -0.67 2.42
C ARG A 63 -18.00 -2.12 2.20
N SER A 64 -18.20 -2.45 0.93
CA SER A 64 -18.27 -3.85 0.48
C SER A 64 -16.92 -4.26 -0.10
N PRO A 65 -16.54 -5.54 0.04
CA PRO A 65 -15.36 -6.08 -0.64
C PRO A 65 -15.41 -5.85 -2.15
N PHE A 66 -14.26 -5.62 -2.78
CA PHE A 66 -14.15 -5.44 -4.23
C PHE A 66 -12.92 -6.15 -4.79
N GLN A 67 -12.97 -6.49 -6.08
CA GLN A 67 -11.84 -7.12 -6.77
C GLN A 67 -10.83 -6.06 -7.21
N LEU A 68 -9.55 -6.36 -7.01
CA LEU A 68 -8.43 -5.55 -7.49
C LEU A 68 -7.46 -6.41 -8.29
N SER A 69 -7.10 -5.93 -9.48
CA SER A 69 -6.13 -6.60 -10.36
C SER A 69 -4.81 -5.83 -10.37
N LEU A 70 -3.70 -6.58 -10.40
CA LEU A 70 -2.37 -6.09 -10.73
C LEU A 70 -2.02 -6.55 -12.14
N ASP A 71 -1.57 -5.63 -13.01
CA ASP A 71 -1.24 -5.95 -14.40
C ASP A 71 0.04 -5.23 -14.83
N GLY A 72 1.11 -6.00 -14.89
CA GLY A 72 2.44 -5.54 -15.29
C GLY A 72 3.11 -4.60 -14.30
N PHE A 73 4.22 -4.04 -14.75
CA PHE A 73 5.05 -3.13 -14.00
C PHE A 73 4.95 -1.70 -14.53
N ASP A 74 5.26 -0.75 -13.66
CA ASP A 74 5.43 0.65 -14.01
C ASP A 74 6.46 1.29 -13.06
N ALA A 75 6.83 2.55 -13.29
CA ALA A 75 7.90 3.17 -12.54
C ALA A 75 7.70 4.67 -12.31
N PHE A 76 8.12 5.15 -11.15
CA PHE A 76 8.45 6.55 -10.93
C PHE A 76 9.95 6.74 -11.15
N VAL A 77 10.31 7.05 -12.38
CA VAL A 77 11.72 7.16 -12.85
C VAL A 77 12.45 8.28 -12.12
N PRO A 78 13.69 8.08 -11.70
CA PRO A 78 14.48 6.85 -11.68
C PRO A 78 14.53 6.19 -10.28
N ARG A 79 13.43 6.17 -9.54
CA ARG A 79 13.48 5.86 -8.09
C ARG A 79 12.65 4.68 -7.64
N VAL A 80 11.51 4.42 -8.28
CA VAL A 80 10.56 3.42 -7.80
C VAL A 80 10.14 2.50 -8.93
N LEU A 81 10.26 1.19 -8.72
CA LEU A 81 9.69 0.15 -9.53
C LEU A 81 8.50 -0.45 -8.78
N PHE A 82 7.36 -0.58 -9.43
CA PHE A 82 6.14 -1.06 -8.79
C PHE A 82 5.27 -1.90 -9.73
N LEU A 83 4.41 -2.74 -9.15
CA LEU A 83 3.31 -3.39 -9.84
C LEU A 83 2.15 -2.40 -9.98
N ARG A 84 1.56 -2.36 -11.16
CA ARG A 84 0.48 -1.44 -11.51
C ARG A 84 -0.88 -2.04 -11.18
N PRO A 85 -1.64 -1.48 -10.21
CA PRO A 85 -3.04 -1.80 -10.05
C PRO A 85 -3.83 -1.31 -11.28
N ALA A 86 -4.73 -2.14 -11.80
CA ALA A 86 -5.67 -1.71 -12.81
C ALA A 86 -6.59 -0.59 -12.26
N ALA A 87 -7.03 0.29 -13.14
CA ALA A 87 -7.97 1.35 -12.76
C ALA A 87 -9.20 0.75 -12.07
N ASN A 88 -9.52 1.28 -10.89
CA ASN A 88 -10.58 0.73 -10.04
C ASN A 88 -11.32 1.87 -9.32
N PRO A 89 -12.59 2.14 -9.68
CA PRO A 89 -13.38 3.20 -9.06
C PRO A 89 -13.57 3.00 -7.54
N SER A 90 -13.74 1.76 -7.07
CA SER A 90 -13.89 1.47 -5.65
C SER A 90 -12.64 1.81 -4.86
N LEU A 91 -11.45 1.53 -5.42
CA LEU A 91 -10.16 1.91 -4.83
C LEU A 91 -10.00 3.43 -4.77
N ALA A 92 -10.34 4.14 -5.84
CA ALA A 92 -10.25 5.59 -5.90
C ALA A 92 -11.20 6.26 -4.89
N THR A 93 -12.46 5.78 -4.81
CA THR A 93 -13.45 6.29 -3.86
C THR A 93 -13.04 5.99 -2.41
N LEU A 94 -12.52 4.80 -2.13
CA LEU A 94 -12.01 4.43 -0.81
C LEU A 94 -10.88 5.37 -0.37
N GLN A 95 -9.92 5.62 -1.24
CA GLN A 95 -8.78 6.50 -0.93
C GLN A 95 -9.24 7.95 -0.69
N ALA A 96 -10.14 8.46 -1.52
CA ALA A 96 -10.65 9.83 -1.37
C ALA A 96 -11.40 10.02 -0.04
N ASP A 97 -12.33 9.10 0.31
CA ASP A 97 -13.07 9.15 1.57
C ASP A 97 -12.15 9.03 2.79
N LEU A 98 -11.16 8.13 2.74
CA LEU A 98 -10.15 8.02 3.79
C LEU A 98 -9.36 9.32 3.96
N ALA A 99 -8.91 9.94 2.87
CA ALA A 99 -8.12 11.16 2.91
C ALA A 99 -8.93 12.32 3.52
N ASP A 100 -10.20 12.47 3.11
CA ASP A 100 -11.10 13.50 3.62
C ASP A 100 -11.39 13.33 5.11
N ARG A 101 -11.73 12.09 5.55
CA ARG A 101 -12.03 11.83 6.96
C ARG A 101 -10.80 11.89 7.85
N CYS A 102 -9.64 11.41 7.39
CA CYS A 102 -8.37 11.55 8.13
C CYS A 102 -7.97 13.00 8.30
N GLN A 103 -8.17 13.83 7.28
CA GLN A 103 -7.91 15.26 7.38
C GLN A 103 -8.88 15.94 8.36
N THR A 104 -10.19 15.69 8.22
CA THR A 104 -11.23 16.38 8.99
C THR A 104 -11.23 15.97 10.47
N ASN A 105 -11.11 14.66 10.75
CA ASN A 105 -11.31 14.13 12.10
C ASN A 105 -10.01 13.86 12.85
N CYS A 106 -8.90 13.68 12.12
CA CYS A 106 -7.61 13.33 12.72
C CYS A 106 -6.51 14.34 12.43
N GLN A 107 -6.81 15.43 11.70
CA GLN A 107 -5.82 16.45 11.29
C GLN A 107 -4.58 15.84 10.61
N ILE A 108 -4.77 14.73 9.86
CA ILE A 108 -3.74 14.14 9.03
C ILE A 108 -3.79 14.85 7.68
N PRO A 109 -2.73 15.59 7.27
CA PRO A 109 -2.77 16.37 6.05
C PRO A 109 -3.01 15.47 4.82
N ARG A 110 -3.85 15.96 3.91
CA ARG A 110 -4.06 15.31 2.62
C ARG A 110 -2.80 15.46 1.75
N GLU A 111 -2.43 14.40 1.04
CA GLU A 111 -1.40 14.48 0.02
C GLU A 111 -1.86 15.42 -1.11
N THR A 112 -1.01 16.37 -1.50
CA THR A 112 -1.31 17.35 -2.54
C THR A 112 -1.18 16.78 -3.95
N ARG A 113 -0.38 15.73 -4.12
CA ARG A 113 -0.22 15.03 -5.39
C ARG A 113 -1.43 14.14 -5.65
N PRO A 114 -1.86 14.00 -6.92
CA PRO A 114 -2.91 13.05 -7.29
C PRO A 114 -2.58 11.63 -6.79
N PHE A 115 -3.61 10.92 -6.34
CA PHE A 115 -3.46 9.53 -5.94
C PHE A 115 -3.07 8.67 -7.13
N HIS A 116 -1.94 8.01 -7.03
CA HIS A 116 -1.46 7.03 -8.00
C HIS A 116 -1.26 5.70 -7.30
N ALA A 117 -2.21 4.80 -7.45
CA ALA A 117 -2.14 3.48 -6.84
C ALA A 117 -0.93 2.70 -7.36
N HIS A 118 -0.12 2.14 -6.46
CA HIS A 118 1.06 1.36 -6.82
C HIS A 118 1.42 0.38 -5.69
N MET A 119 1.94 -0.79 -6.06
CA MET A 119 2.48 -1.76 -5.11
C MET A 119 3.99 -1.86 -5.33
N THR A 120 4.76 -1.23 -4.47
CA THR A 120 6.21 -1.08 -4.62
C THR A 120 6.94 -2.43 -4.58
N VAL A 121 7.81 -2.64 -5.56
CA VAL A 121 8.73 -3.78 -5.64
C VAL A 121 10.15 -3.36 -5.22
N ALA A 122 10.59 -2.18 -5.67
CA ALA A 122 11.93 -1.66 -5.34
C ALA A 122 11.94 -0.12 -5.29
N PHE A 123 12.69 0.47 -4.36
CA PHE A 123 12.80 1.93 -4.27
C PHE A 123 13.95 2.40 -3.40
N ARG A 124 14.42 3.63 -3.68
CA ARG A 124 15.32 4.50 -2.91
C ARG A 124 16.80 4.11 -2.88
N ASP A 125 17.17 2.91 -2.46
CA ASP A 125 18.53 2.51 -2.11
C ASP A 125 19.30 1.89 -3.28
N TRP A 126 19.09 2.39 -4.48
CA TRP A 126 19.84 2.05 -5.68
C TRP A 126 20.27 3.30 -6.44
N GLN A 127 21.31 3.15 -7.26
CA GLN A 127 21.78 4.21 -8.14
C GLN A 127 20.90 4.28 -9.41
N PRO A 128 20.80 5.44 -10.07
CA PRO A 128 20.04 5.57 -11.32
C PRO A 128 20.39 4.51 -12.38
N ALA A 129 21.65 4.13 -12.50
CA ALA A 129 22.07 3.10 -13.45
C ALA A 129 21.45 1.72 -13.12
N GLN A 130 21.43 1.35 -11.83
CA GLN A 130 20.79 0.09 -11.38
C GLN A 130 19.27 0.12 -11.62
N PHE A 131 18.63 1.28 -11.38
CA PHE A 131 17.22 1.45 -11.71
C PHE A 131 16.97 1.23 -13.20
N HIS A 132 17.74 1.87 -14.09
CA HIS A 132 17.53 1.74 -15.53
C HIS A 132 17.76 0.31 -16.02
N GLN A 133 18.74 -0.40 -15.44
CA GLN A 133 18.98 -1.80 -15.72
C GLN A 133 17.77 -2.66 -15.31
N ALA A 134 17.28 -2.49 -14.08
CA ALA A 134 16.09 -3.19 -13.60
C ALA A 134 14.85 -2.83 -14.45
N TRP A 135 14.64 -1.55 -14.75
CA TRP A 135 13.49 -1.13 -15.54
C TRP A 135 13.49 -1.73 -16.94
N ALA A 136 14.65 -1.83 -17.61
CA ALA A 136 14.77 -2.48 -18.93
C ALA A 136 14.28 -3.94 -18.91
N GLU A 137 14.46 -4.64 -17.80
CA GLU A 137 14.01 -6.03 -17.65
C GLU A 137 12.54 -6.16 -17.21
N PHE A 138 12.08 -5.28 -16.32
CA PHE A 138 10.76 -5.41 -15.71
C PHE A 138 9.64 -4.77 -16.52
N ARG A 139 9.89 -3.71 -17.30
CA ARG A 139 8.85 -2.96 -18.01
C ARG A 139 7.96 -3.81 -18.90
N ASP A 140 8.52 -4.84 -19.55
CA ASP A 140 7.82 -5.72 -20.49
C ASP A 140 7.57 -7.12 -19.87
N ARG A 141 7.99 -7.35 -18.62
CA ARG A 141 7.82 -8.63 -17.92
C ARG A 141 6.34 -8.80 -17.55
N PRO A 142 5.71 -9.92 -17.89
CA PRO A 142 4.33 -10.16 -17.52
C PRO A 142 4.20 -10.42 -16.02
N PHE A 143 3.24 -9.76 -15.39
CA PHE A 143 2.78 -10.09 -14.05
C PHE A 143 1.27 -9.85 -13.99
N ARG A 144 0.53 -10.86 -13.57
CA ARG A 144 -0.91 -10.74 -13.34
C ARG A 144 -1.28 -11.39 -12.01
N ALA A 145 -2.07 -10.67 -11.25
CA ALA A 145 -2.70 -11.17 -10.04
C ALA A 145 -4.04 -10.46 -9.85
N GLN A 146 -4.98 -11.15 -9.22
CA GLN A 146 -6.26 -10.60 -8.81
C GLN A 146 -6.55 -11.06 -7.40
N PHE A 147 -7.11 -10.18 -6.58
CA PHE A 147 -7.48 -10.51 -5.21
C PHE A 147 -8.64 -9.63 -4.75
N THR A 148 -9.36 -10.12 -3.75
CA THR A 148 -10.41 -9.37 -3.09
C THR A 148 -9.79 -8.43 -2.05
N VAL A 149 -10.14 -7.16 -2.13
CA VAL A 149 -9.89 -6.17 -1.07
C VAL A 149 -11.09 -6.20 -0.13
N ASP A 150 -10.91 -6.72 1.06
CA ASP A 150 -11.95 -6.91 2.06
C ASP A 150 -11.66 -6.17 3.38
N ARG A 151 -10.53 -5.45 3.44
CA ARG A 151 -10.09 -4.76 4.65
C ARG A 151 -9.13 -3.62 4.39
N LEU A 152 -9.04 -2.70 5.36
CA LEU A 152 -7.94 -1.76 5.52
C LEU A 152 -6.90 -2.33 6.47
N ALA A 153 -5.63 -1.97 6.26
CA ALA A 153 -4.53 -2.26 7.17
C ALA A 153 -3.91 -0.96 7.69
N LEU A 154 -3.82 -0.84 9.00
CA LEU A 154 -3.00 0.17 9.67
C LEU A 154 -1.60 -0.44 9.86
N LEU A 155 -0.61 0.15 9.20
CA LEU A 155 0.78 -0.25 9.33
C LEU A 155 1.47 0.59 10.41
N HIS A 156 2.29 -0.04 11.23
CA HIS A 156 3.14 0.59 12.24
C HIS A 156 4.61 0.41 11.87
N HIS A 157 5.40 1.48 11.99
CA HIS A 157 6.84 1.43 11.80
C HIS A 157 7.53 1.19 13.15
N HIS A 158 8.15 0.02 13.31
CA HIS A 158 8.86 -0.37 14.51
C HIS A 158 10.15 -1.10 14.12
N ASP A 159 11.25 -0.83 14.78
CA ASP A 159 12.57 -1.42 14.54
C ASP A 159 13.00 -1.41 13.07
N GLY A 160 12.77 -0.27 12.40
CA GLY A 160 13.16 -0.09 11.00
C GLY A 160 12.31 -0.85 9.98
N ARG A 161 11.19 -1.44 10.40
CA ARG A 161 10.26 -2.20 9.55
C ARG A 161 8.81 -1.73 9.71
N TRP A 162 8.06 -1.84 8.64
CA TRP A 162 6.62 -1.66 8.66
C TRP A 162 5.93 -3.02 8.86
N GLN A 163 5.00 -3.07 9.80
CA GLN A 163 4.23 -4.27 10.12
C GLN A 163 2.75 -3.93 10.19
N VAL A 164 1.87 -4.89 9.88
CA VAL A 164 0.44 -4.72 10.09
C VAL A 164 0.19 -4.68 11.60
N HIS A 165 -0.30 -3.53 12.07
CA HIS A 165 -0.66 -3.33 13.48
C HIS A 165 -2.11 -3.73 13.73
N ARG A 166 -3.03 -3.33 12.82
CA ARG A 166 -4.45 -3.65 12.92
C ARG A 166 -5.09 -3.70 11.54
N SER A 167 -6.07 -4.59 11.39
CA SER A 167 -6.93 -4.68 10.20
C SER A 167 -8.36 -4.31 10.54
N PHE A 168 -9.08 -3.72 9.57
CA PHE A 168 -10.48 -3.30 9.68
C PHE A 168 -11.23 -3.94 8.52
N LEU A 169 -12.04 -4.96 8.81
CA LEU A 169 -12.81 -5.69 7.81
C LEU A 169 -13.95 -4.83 7.25
N PHE A 170 -14.24 -4.99 5.99
CA PHE A 170 -15.34 -4.29 5.33
C PHE A 170 -16.69 -4.93 5.74
N GLY A 171 -17.69 -4.07 6.01
CA GLY A 171 -19.01 -4.51 6.38
C GLY A 171 -19.18 -5.06 7.80
N GLU A 172 -18.09 -5.17 8.59
CA GLU A 172 -18.21 -5.59 10.00
C GLU A 172 -18.67 -4.42 10.88
N HIS A 173 -19.78 -4.66 11.62
CA HIS A 173 -20.17 -3.80 12.73
C HIS A 173 -19.29 -4.15 13.94
N LEU A 174 -18.49 -3.19 14.40
CA LEU A 174 -17.87 -3.33 15.71
C LEU A 174 -18.98 -3.38 16.76
N PRO A 175 -18.93 -4.34 17.74
CA PRO A 175 -19.88 -4.30 18.85
C PRO A 175 -19.72 -2.95 19.57
N VAL A 176 -20.84 -2.27 19.73
CA VAL A 176 -20.93 -1.04 20.55
C VAL A 176 -20.89 -1.51 22.01
N TRP A 177 -19.82 -1.22 22.71
CA TRP A 177 -19.72 -1.45 24.14
C TRP A 177 -20.19 -0.25 24.94
#